data_dedf2752edc46505af3325757c187fd2
#
_entry.id   dedf2752edc46505af3325757c187fd2
#
_cell.length_a   1.000
_cell.length_b   1.000
_cell.length_c   1.000
_cell.angle_alpha   90.00
_cell.angle_beta   90.00
_cell.angle_gamma   90.00
#
_symmetry.space_group_name_H-M   'P 1'
#
loop_
_entity.id
_entity.type
_entity.pdbx_description
1 polymer ?
#
loop_
_entity_poly.entity_id
_entity_poly.type
_entity_poly.pdbx_seq_one_letter_code
_entity_poly.pdbx_strand_id
1 'polypeptide(L)'
;MTINLKNFLNDKTKMSKMGEFQNLKQIEGLEMSSVSADLYGNGRDDLSLFYFSKGANYATVTTTNTIISETLAWNNFSHKKSIKGLMVNTKNANTFTGKQGKESLDIIAKNLSRILTLKESKSERGTSETVRIKDLIFASTGVIGEEFPVDQIKDALPNLVEKLRKEHNKLFWLKVASGMMTTDTKPKVAYEEIIFGDELVKICGVAKGSGMIAPN
;
A
#
# COMPACT_ATOMS: atom_id res chain seq x y z
N MET A 1 19.03 3.41 3.78
CA MET A 1 19.69 2.70 2.66
C MET A 1 18.64 2.58 1.56
N THR A 2 18.68 3.47 0.59
CA THR A 2 17.82 3.33 -0.60
C THR A 2 18.18 2.00 -1.23
N ILE A 3 17.24 1.06 -1.33
CA ILE A 3 17.50 -0.19 -2.04
C ILE A 3 17.89 0.22 -3.45
N ASN A 4 19.19 0.06 -3.77
CA ASN A 4 19.64 0.31 -5.12
C ASN A 4 19.06 -0.80 -5.99
N LEU A 5 17.93 -0.51 -6.62
CA LEU A 5 17.22 -1.45 -7.50
C LEU A 5 18.14 -2.03 -8.58
N LYS A 6 19.18 -1.28 -9.02
CA LYS A 6 20.20 -1.78 -9.94
C LYS A 6 21.01 -2.92 -9.32
N ASN A 7 21.45 -2.78 -8.08
CA ASN A 7 22.22 -3.84 -7.39
C ASN A 7 21.31 -5.04 -7.09
N PHE A 8 20.04 -4.80 -6.76
CA PHE A 8 19.06 -5.85 -6.54
C PHE A 8 18.73 -6.63 -7.83
N LEU A 9 18.60 -5.92 -8.96
CA LEU A 9 18.33 -6.51 -10.27
C LEU A 9 19.56 -7.20 -10.88
N ASN A 10 20.76 -6.76 -10.53
CA ASN A 10 22.02 -7.34 -11.03
C ASN A 10 22.51 -8.53 -10.20
N ASP A 11 21.98 -8.77 -9.02
CA ASP A 11 22.35 -9.94 -8.21
C ASP A 11 21.61 -11.19 -8.71
N LYS A 12 22.18 -11.81 -9.74
CA LYS A 12 21.65 -13.04 -10.35
C LYS A 12 21.45 -14.18 -9.35
N THR A 13 22.22 -14.21 -8.24
CA THR A 13 22.12 -15.28 -7.25
C THR A 13 20.83 -15.14 -6.41
N LYS A 14 20.39 -13.92 -6.17
CA LYS A 14 19.12 -13.66 -5.46
C LYS A 14 17.91 -13.77 -6.36
N MET A 15 18.07 -13.55 -7.67
CA MET A 15 17.00 -13.63 -8.66
C MET A 15 16.77 -15.00 -9.25
N SER A 16 17.73 -15.94 -9.11
CA SER A 16 17.80 -17.21 -9.84
C SER A 16 16.63 -18.15 -9.60
N LYS A 17 15.83 -17.95 -8.56
CA LYS A 17 14.69 -18.81 -8.22
C LYS A 17 13.31 -18.27 -8.60
N MET A 18 13.21 -17.06 -9.16
CA MET A 18 11.92 -16.41 -9.42
C MET A 18 11.65 -16.12 -10.90
N GLY A 19 12.55 -16.50 -11.81
CA GLY A 19 12.45 -16.10 -13.20
C GLY A 19 12.67 -14.59 -13.40
N GLU A 20 12.55 -14.13 -14.63
CA GLU A 20 12.54 -12.70 -14.94
C GLU A 20 11.23 -12.09 -14.46
N PHE A 21 11.29 -10.89 -13.83
CA PHE A 21 10.07 -10.16 -13.53
C PHE A 21 9.34 -9.83 -14.84
N GLN A 22 8.08 -10.17 -14.89
CA GLN A 22 7.21 -9.85 -16.03
C GLN A 22 7.18 -8.36 -16.33
N ASN A 23 6.84 -8.00 -17.54
CA ASN A 23 6.62 -6.60 -17.91
C ASN A 23 5.25 -6.16 -17.40
N LEU A 24 5.23 -5.57 -16.19
CA LEU A 24 4.00 -5.08 -15.59
C LEU A 24 3.55 -3.83 -16.31
N LYS A 25 2.36 -3.89 -16.89
CA LYS A 25 1.74 -2.78 -17.59
C LYS A 25 0.98 -1.87 -16.62
N GLN A 26 0.60 -0.72 -17.11
CA GLN A 26 -0.23 0.23 -16.38
C GLN A 26 -1.64 -0.33 -16.14
N ILE A 27 -2.13 -0.13 -14.91
CA ILE A 27 -3.53 -0.33 -14.56
C ILE A 27 -4.21 1.04 -14.62
N GLU A 28 -5.18 1.19 -15.49
CA GLU A 28 -5.89 2.45 -15.67
C GLU A 28 -6.73 2.82 -14.44
N GLY A 29 -6.74 4.11 -14.11
CA GLY A 29 -7.45 4.61 -12.92
C GLY A 29 -6.75 4.40 -11.58
N LEU A 30 -5.61 3.70 -11.57
CA LEU A 30 -4.77 3.54 -10.39
C LEU A 30 -3.63 4.58 -10.42
N GLU A 31 -3.43 5.26 -9.30
CA GLU A 31 -2.22 6.01 -8.99
C GLU A 31 -1.52 5.34 -7.81
N MET A 32 -0.20 5.31 -7.82
CA MET A 32 0.58 4.72 -6.73
C MET A 32 1.72 5.63 -6.29
N SER A 33 2.12 5.47 -5.05
CA SER A 33 3.37 6.05 -4.52
C SER A 33 3.99 5.16 -3.46
N SER A 34 5.29 5.34 -3.25
CA SER A 34 6.02 4.75 -2.13
C SER A 34 7.09 5.72 -1.67
N VAL A 35 7.14 5.95 -0.35
CA VAL A 35 8.06 6.89 0.30
C VAL A 35 8.55 6.31 1.62
N SER A 36 9.63 6.91 2.14
CA SER A 36 10.08 6.66 3.50
C SER A 36 9.40 7.64 4.47
N ALA A 37 8.83 7.10 5.55
CA ALA A 37 8.53 7.83 6.79
C ALA A 37 9.66 7.64 7.81
N ASP A 38 10.76 7.04 7.38
CA ASP A 38 11.96 6.73 8.17
C ASP A 38 11.68 5.83 9.40
N LEU A 39 10.68 4.94 9.29
CA LEU A 39 10.33 4.01 10.37
C LEU A 39 11.48 3.06 10.72
N TYR A 40 12.40 2.84 9.79
CA TYR A 40 13.58 1.98 9.98
C TYR A 40 14.86 2.76 10.29
N GLY A 41 14.84 4.10 10.27
CA GLY A 41 16.03 4.94 10.48
C GLY A 41 17.11 4.79 9.38
N ASN A 42 16.73 4.38 8.17
CA ASN A 42 17.67 4.12 7.08
C ASN A 42 17.22 4.63 5.71
N GLY A 43 16.13 5.43 5.67
CA GLY A 43 15.60 6.08 4.48
C GLY A 43 15.00 5.13 3.44
N ARG A 44 14.79 3.83 3.75
CA ARG A 44 14.07 2.94 2.85
C ARG A 44 12.59 3.32 2.78
N ASP A 45 11.94 3.04 1.65
CA ASP A 45 10.49 3.18 1.55
C ASP A 45 9.79 2.22 2.52
N ASP A 46 8.84 2.73 3.29
CA ASP A 46 8.09 2.00 4.32
C ASP A 46 6.60 2.37 4.37
N LEU A 47 6.20 3.34 3.54
CA LEU A 47 4.81 3.67 3.25
C LEU A 47 4.54 3.52 1.75
N SER A 48 3.42 2.89 1.42
CA SER A 48 2.91 2.79 0.05
C SER A 48 1.44 3.18 -0.01
N LEU A 49 1.04 3.86 -1.07
CA LEU A 49 -0.35 4.28 -1.31
C LEU A 49 -0.78 3.83 -2.70
N PHE A 50 -1.93 3.17 -2.77
CA PHE A 50 -2.69 2.86 -3.97
C PHE A 50 -3.94 3.73 -3.95
N TYR A 51 -4.09 4.60 -4.94
CA TYR A 51 -5.15 5.59 -4.97
C TYR A 51 -5.97 5.48 -6.26
N PHE A 52 -7.29 5.49 -6.13
CA PHE A 52 -8.28 5.40 -7.19
C PHE A 52 -9.17 6.63 -7.15
N SER A 53 -8.87 7.65 -7.92
CA SER A 53 -9.62 8.93 -7.90
C SER A 53 -11.11 8.74 -8.15
N LYS A 54 -11.48 7.84 -9.06
CA LYS A 54 -12.87 7.47 -9.36
C LYS A 54 -13.46 6.41 -8.43
N GLY A 55 -12.66 5.90 -7.48
CA GLY A 55 -13.01 4.75 -6.67
C GLY A 55 -12.81 3.42 -7.40
N ALA A 56 -12.68 2.35 -6.63
CA ALA A 56 -12.56 0.98 -7.12
C ALA A 56 -13.42 0.05 -6.27
N ASN A 57 -14.07 -0.91 -6.91
CA ASN A 57 -14.69 -2.01 -6.18
C ASN A 57 -13.61 -2.83 -5.48
N TYR A 58 -13.90 -3.33 -4.29
CA TYR A 58 -12.96 -4.17 -3.58
C TYR A 58 -13.63 -5.33 -2.87
N ALA A 59 -12.87 -6.38 -2.68
CA ALA A 59 -13.20 -7.51 -1.82
C ALA A 59 -11.98 -7.85 -0.97
N THR A 60 -12.20 -8.40 0.20
CA THR A 60 -11.15 -8.76 1.13
C THR A 60 -11.39 -10.12 1.74
N VAL A 61 -10.31 -10.84 1.99
CA VAL A 61 -10.29 -12.06 2.80
C VAL A 61 -9.37 -11.77 3.99
N THR A 62 -9.83 -12.06 5.18
CA THR A 62 -9.11 -11.78 6.43
C THR A 62 -9.02 -13.02 7.29
N THR A 63 -8.22 -12.94 8.36
CA THR A 63 -8.11 -14.02 9.33
C THR A 63 -9.44 -14.31 10.05
N THR A 64 -9.64 -15.55 10.43
CA THR A 64 -10.73 -15.99 11.34
C THR A 64 -10.38 -15.85 12.82
N ASN A 65 -9.17 -15.38 13.14
CA ASN A 65 -8.73 -15.18 14.52
C ASN A 65 -9.60 -14.14 15.23
N THR A 66 -9.89 -14.37 16.50
CA THR A 66 -10.67 -13.43 17.34
C THR A 66 -9.89 -12.16 17.68
N ILE A 67 -8.55 -12.24 17.68
CA ILE A 67 -7.67 -11.09 17.89
C ILE A 67 -7.19 -10.59 16.54
N ILE A 68 -7.65 -9.42 16.16
CA ILE A 68 -7.30 -8.77 14.90
C ILE A 68 -6.53 -7.48 15.13
N SER A 69 -5.80 -7.02 14.12
CA SER A 69 -5.13 -5.72 14.16
C SER A 69 -6.13 -4.56 14.09
N GLU A 70 -5.73 -3.39 14.56
CA GLU A 70 -6.57 -2.18 14.47
C GLU A 70 -6.85 -1.80 12.99
N THR A 71 -5.94 -2.10 12.07
CA THR A 71 -6.17 -1.91 10.64
C THR A 71 -7.25 -2.84 10.07
N LEU A 72 -7.31 -4.09 10.51
CA LEU A 72 -8.41 -4.99 10.12
C LEU A 72 -9.74 -4.58 10.75
N ALA A 73 -9.73 -4.16 12.01
CA ALA A 73 -10.91 -3.62 12.68
C ALA A 73 -11.46 -2.40 11.94
N TRP A 74 -10.57 -1.48 11.50
CA TRP A 74 -10.93 -0.33 10.66
C TRP A 74 -11.58 -0.76 9.35
N ASN A 75 -10.95 -1.67 8.61
CA ASN A 75 -11.43 -2.12 7.32
C ASN A 75 -12.78 -2.82 7.42
N ASN A 76 -12.99 -3.61 8.47
CA ASN A 76 -14.28 -4.27 8.75
C ASN A 76 -15.39 -3.29 9.06
N PHE A 77 -15.10 -2.19 9.75
CA PHE A 77 -16.07 -1.11 10.02
C PHE A 77 -16.41 -0.31 8.75
N SER A 78 -15.50 -0.25 7.82
CA SER A 78 -15.62 0.47 6.55
C SER A 78 -16.45 -0.23 5.48
N HIS A 79 -17.25 -1.26 5.78
CA HIS A 79 -17.95 -2.11 4.81
C HIS A 79 -18.57 -1.36 3.63
N LYS A 80 -17.79 -1.25 2.55
CA LYS A 80 -18.23 -0.61 1.32
C LYS A 80 -17.89 -1.46 0.12
N LYS A 81 -18.72 -1.28 -0.89
CA LYS A 81 -18.47 -1.89 -2.20
C LYS A 81 -17.32 -1.21 -2.96
N SER A 82 -16.95 0.01 -2.57
CA SER A 82 -15.94 0.81 -3.25
C SER A 82 -15.05 1.57 -2.28
N ILE A 83 -13.78 1.68 -2.61
CA ILE A 83 -12.74 2.44 -1.90
C ILE A 83 -12.07 3.44 -2.84
N LYS A 84 -11.43 4.48 -2.27
CA LYS A 84 -10.57 5.40 -3.01
C LYS A 84 -9.09 5.22 -2.69
N GLY A 85 -8.74 4.65 -1.56
CA GLY A 85 -7.34 4.48 -1.19
C GLY A 85 -7.06 3.27 -0.32
N LEU A 86 -5.94 2.61 -0.60
CA LEU A 86 -5.28 1.64 0.28
C LEU A 86 -3.90 2.17 0.65
N MET A 87 -3.69 2.46 1.95
CA MET A 87 -2.36 2.78 2.46
C MET A 87 -1.77 1.58 3.18
N VAL A 88 -0.50 1.29 2.90
CA VAL A 88 0.26 0.20 3.52
C VAL A 88 1.43 0.80 4.28
N ASN A 89 1.62 0.43 5.55
CA ASN A 89 2.84 0.70 6.30
C ASN A 89 3.56 -0.58 6.67
N THR A 90 4.88 -0.50 6.76
CA THR A 90 5.73 -1.57 7.29
C THR A 90 6.27 -1.20 8.68
N LYS A 91 7.16 -2.00 9.24
CA LYS A 91 7.80 -1.89 10.56
C LYS A 91 6.85 -2.23 11.72
N ASN A 92 5.61 -1.79 11.71
CA ASN A 92 4.63 -1.97 12.79
C ASN A 92 3.33 -2.58 12.24
N ALA A 93 2.83 -3.63 12.88
CA ALA A 93 1.63 -4.37 12.46
C ALA A 93 0.32 -3.73 12.96
N ASN A 94 0.40 -2.73 13.82
CA ASN A 94 -0.74 -2.14 14.54
C ASN A 94 -1.65 -3.20 15.20
N THR A 95 -1.01 -4.16 15.86
CA THR A 95 -1.66 -5.28 16.55
C THR A 95 -1.22 -5.29 18.00
N PHE A 96 -2.15 -5.52 18.93
CA PHE A 96 -1.93 -5.38 20.37
C PHE A 96 -1.47 -3.97 20.80
N THR A 97 -1.91 -2.95 20.08
CA THR A 97 -1.63 -1.54 20.34
C THR A 97 -2.78 -0.85 21.09
N GLY A 98 -3.91 -1.54 21.23
CA GLY A 98 -5.07 -1.09 21.99
C GLY A 98 -5.61 0.27 21.51
N LYS A 99 -6.01 1.09 22.50
CA LYS A 99 -6.59 2.41 22.25
C LYS A 99 -5.67 3.32 21.44
N GLN A 100 -4.36 3.29 21.71
CA GLN A 100 -3.38 4.13 21.00
C GLN A 100 -3.35 3.80 19.50
N GLY A 101 -3.30 2.52 19.11
CA GLY A 101 -3.28 2.11 17.72
C GLY A 101 -4.53 2.51 16.95
N LYS A 102 -5.70 2.43 17.59
CA LYS A 102 -6.98 2.86 17.02
C LYS A 102 -7.03 4.38 16.80
N GLU A 103 -6.68 5.17 17.83
CA GLU A 103 -6.66 6.63 17.76
C GLU A 103 -5.64 7.13 16.73
N SER A 104 -4.48 6.48 16.66
CA SER A 104 -3.46 6.77 15.66
C SER A 104 -3.97 6.55 14.24
N LEU A 105 -4.68 5.46 14.00
CA LEU A 105 -5.26 5.18 12.68
C LEU A 105 -6.32 6.21 12.29
N ASP A 106 -7.14 6.66 13.25
CA ASP A 106 -8.09 7.76 13.07
C ASP A 106 -7.40 9.07 12.65
N ILE A 107 -6.29 9.41 13.28
CA ILE A 107 -5.48 10.59 12.95
C ILE A 107 -4.94 10.48 11.52
N ILE A 108 -4.35 9.35 11.17
CA ILE A 108 -3.81 9.09 9.84
C ILE A 108 -4.92 9.19 8.79
N ALA A 109 -6.06 8.54 9.01
CA ALA A 109 -7.17 8.53 8.07
C ALA A 109 -7.74 9.95 7.81
N LYS A 110 -7.91 10.75 8.87
CA LYS A 110 -8.36 12.15 8.77
C LYS A 110 -7.39 13.01 7.96
N ASN A 111 -6.08 12.89 8.23
CA ASN A 111 -5.06 13.65 7.53
C ASN A 111 -4.95 13.23 6.06
N LEU A 112 -4.87 11.91 5.77
CA LEU A 112 -4.80 11.39 4.41
C LEU A 112 -6.03 11.79 3.60
N SER A 113 -7.23 11.65 4.16
CA SER A 113 -8.50 12.08 3.55
C SER A 113 -8.46 13.56 3.15
N ARG A 114 -8.02 14.44 4.07
CA ARG A 114 -7.89 15.87 3.82
C ARG A 114 -6.90 16.19 2.70
N ILE A 115 -5.71 15.57 2.72
CA ILE A 115 -4.65 15.82 1.73
C ILE A 115 -5.09 15.34 0.34
N LEU A 116 -5.71 14.17 0.25
CA LEU A 116 -6.24 13.64 -1.00
C LEU A 116 -7.38 14.51 -1.56
N THR A 117 -8.29 15.00 -0.71
CA THR A 117 -9.34 15.94 -1.12
C THR A 117 -8.73 17.23 -1.70
N LEU A 118 -7.68 17.78 -1.06
CA LEU A 118 -6.97 18.95 -1.58
C LEU A 118 -6.26 18.67 -2.91
N LYS A 119 -5.74 17.47 -3.11
CA LYS A 119 -5.17 17.04 -4.41
C LYS A 119 -6.25 17.04 -5.49
N GLU A 120 -7.42 16.45 -5.21
CA GLU A 120 -8.53 16.40 -6.19
C GLU A 120 -9.04 17.80 -6.55
N SER A 121 -9.16 18.71 -5.59
CA SER A 121 -9.61 20.08 -5.83
C SER A 121 -8.66 20.91 -6.73
N LYS A 122 -7.37 20.54 -6.77
CA LYS A 122 -6.36 21.16 -7.62
C LYS A 122 -6.25 20.52 -9.01
N SER A 123 -6.95 19.40 -9.24
CA SER A 123 -6.91 18.75 -10.55
C SER A 123 -7.68 19.57 -11.58
N GLU A 124 -7.22 19.58 -12.84
CA GLU A 124 -7.79 20.35 -13.95
C GLU A 124 -9.26 20.02 -14.26
N ARG A 125 -9.80 18.95 -13.70
CA ARG A 125 -11.19 18.51 -13.90
C ARG A 125 -12.23 19.26 -13.08
N GLY A 126 -11.83 20.14 -12.15
CA GLY A 126 -12.73 21.01 -11.39
C GLY A 126 -13.82 20.32 -10.56
N THR A 127 -13.83 18.99 -10.55
CA THR A 127 -14.77 18.23 -9.72
C THR A 127 -14.16 18.07 -8.33
N SER A 128 -14.66 18.86 -7.39
CA SER A 128 -14.31 18.76 -5.96
C SER A 128 -14.90 17.46 -5.38
N GLU A 129 -14.37 16.31 -5.79
CA GLU A 129 -14.74 15.07 -5.15
C GLU A 129 -14.05 14.93 -3.80
N THR A 130 -14.83 14.95 -2.74
CA THR A 130 -14.33 14.73 -1.38
C THR A 130 -13.92 13.28 -1.20
N VAL A 131 -12.69 13.04 -0.77
CA VAL A 131 -12.24 11.74 -0.30
C VAL A 131 -12.62 11.61 1.17
N ARG A 132 -13.56 10.73 1.49
CA ARG A 132 -14.03 10.55 2.87
C ARG A 132 -13.14 9.57 3.61
N ILE A 133 -13.02 9.72 4.91
CA ILE A 133 -12.27 8.80 5.79
C ILE A 133 -12.64 7.34 5.52
N LYS A 134 -13.92 7.10 5.35
CA LYS A 134 -14.46 5.77 5.09
C LYS A 134 -14.13 5.20 3.70
N ASP A 135 -13.66 6.00 2.77
CA ASP A 135 -13.23 5.55 1.44
C ASP A 135 -11.77 5.05 1.45
N LEU A 136 -11.13 5.05 2.64
CA LEU A 136 -9.75 4.61 2.87
C LEU A 136 -9.73 3.30 3.64
N ILE A 137 -8.87 2.38 3.18
CA ILE A 137 -8.52 1.15 3.88
C ILE A 137 -7.02 1.11 4.14
N PHE A 138 -6.62 0.31 5.11
CA PHE A 138 -5.24 0.25 5.60
C PHE A 138 -4.75 -1.19 5.67
N ALA A 139 -3.43 -1.35 5.50
CA ALA A 139 -2.72 -2.58 5.77
C ALA A 139 -1.44 -2.27 6.52
N SER A 140 -1.22 -2.93 7.63
CA SER A 140 -0.03 -2.75 8.48
C SER A 140 0.70 -4.08 8.63
N THR A 141 2.02 -4.04 8.58
CA THR A 141 2.85 -5.23 8.71
C THR A 141 4.15 -4.93 9.45
N GLY A 142 4.59 -5.81 10.33
CA GLY A 142 5.82 -5.66 11.09
C GLY A 142 5.70 -6.18 12.52
N VAL A 143 6.29 -5.46 13.45
CA VAL A 143 6.33 -5.85 14.87
C VAL A 143 4.94 -5.71 15.49
N ILE A 144 4.61 -6.64 16.37
CA ILE A 144 3.36 -6.71 17.15
C ILE A 144 3.61 -6.15 18.55
N GLY A 145 2.68 -5.37 19.09
CA GLY A 145 2.72 -4.87 20.48
C GLY A 145 3.61 -3.64 20.70
N GLU A 146 4.22 -3.10 19.65
CA GLU A 146 4.91 -1.81 19.71
C GLU A 146 3.93 -0.67 19.44
N GLU A 147 4.18 0.49 20.05
CA GLU A 147 3.41 1.71 19.82
C GLU A 147 3.41 2.09 18.35
N PHE A 148 2.23 2.45 17.82
CA PHE A 148 2.10 2.79 16.41
C PHE A 148 2.74 4.16 16.13
N PRO A 149 3.63 4.29 15.13
CA PRO A 149 4.45 5.48 14.89
C PRO A 149 3.66 6.57 14.16
N VAL A 150 2.62 7.10 14.80
CA VAL A 150 1.62 8.00 14.19
C VAL A 150 2.23 9.30 13.65
N ASP A 151 3.14 9.93 14.38
CA ASP A 151 3.70 11.22 13.99
C ASP A 151 4.60 11.09 12.76
N GLN A 152 5.48 10.09 12.71
CA GLN A 152 6.34 9.85 11.54
C GLN A 152 5.50 9.57 10.28
N ILE A 153 4.46 8.74 10.42
CA ILE A 153 3.56 8.44 9.29
C ILE A 153 2.80 9.70 8.87
N LYS A 154 2.21 10.43 9.81
CA LYS A 154 1.45 11.66 9.54
C LYS A 154 2.30 12.70 8.79
N ASP A 155 3.54 12.88 9.22
CA ASP A 155 4.45 13.87 8.63
C ASP A 155 4.90 13.47 7.21
N ALA A 156 4.89 12.18 6.88
CA ALA A 156 5.20 11.68 5.54
C ALA A 156 4.02 11.72 4.57
N LEU A 157 2.77 11.87 5.03
CA LEU A 157 1.57 11.83 4.17
C LEU A 157 1.57 12.88 3.04
N PRO A 158 1.99 14.15 3.24
CA PRO A 158 2.05 15.11 2.15
C PRO A 158 2.95 14.64 1.01
N ASN A 159 4.16 14.16 1.33
CA ASN A 159 5.10 13.64 0.35
C ASN A 159 4.58 12.34 -0.32
N LEU A 160 3.89 11.48 0.43
CA LEU A 160 3.27 10.27 -0.10
C LEU A 160 2.21 10.61 -1.17
N VAL A 161 1.37 11.61 -0.92
CA VAL A 161 0.33 12.05 -1.87
C VAL A 161 0.92 12.84 -3.03
N GLU A 162 1.92 13.70 -2.80
CA GLU A 162 2.60 14.45 -3.86
C GLU A 162 3.27 13.53 -4.89
N LYS A 163 3.82 12.41 -4.43
CA LYS A 163 4.51 11.43 -5.26
C LYS A 163 3.60 10.40 -5.95
N LEU A 164 2.29 10.54 -5.85
CA LEU A 164 1.36 9.71 -6.61
C LEU A 164 1.60 9.86 -8.13
N ARG A 165 1.72 8.73 -8.80
CA ARG A 165 1.94 8.66 -10.26
C ARG A 165 0.89 7.79 -10.93
N LYS A 166 0.40 8.25 -12.07
CA LYS A 166 -0.53 7.52 -12.96
C LYS A 166 0.21 6.55 -13.86
N GLU A 167 1.43 6.89 -14.25
CA GLU A 167 2.26 6.08 -15.14
C GLU A 167 3.06 5.06 -14.32
N HIS A 168 2.85 3.81 -14.61
CA HIS A 168 3.50 2.70 -13.93
C HIS A 168 4.29 1.89 -14.94
N ASN A 169 5.55 1.67 -14.63
CA ASN A 169 6.40 0.71 -15.32
C ASN A 169 6.86 -0.38 -14.34
N LYS A 170 7.52 -1.40 -14.84
CA LYS A 170 8.06 -2.51 -14.05
C LYS A 170 8.85 -2.04 -12.82
N LEU A 171 9.74 -1.06 -12.98
CA LEU A 171 10.60 -0.57 -11.88
C LEU A 171 9.77 0.13 -10.80
N PHE A 172 8.71 0.82 -11.19
CA PHE A 172 7.82 1.49 -10.26
C PHE A 172 6.99 0.49 -9.44
N TRP A 173 6.47 -0.55 -10.08
CA TRP A 173 5.80 -1.66 -9.41
C TRP A 173 6.74 -2.35 -8.39
N LEU A 174 7.99 -2.63 -8.79
CA LEU A 174 9.00 -3.20 -7.90
C LEU A 174 9.32 -2.27 -6.71
N LYS A 175 9.38 -0.96 -6.95
CA LYS A 175 9.57 0.03 -5.88
C LYS A 175 8.45 -0.04 -4.85
N VAL A 176 7.20 0.01 -5.29
CA VAL A 176 6.02 -0.05 -4.41
C VAL A 176 5.97 -1.39 -3.67
N ALA A 177 6.21 -2.51 -4.37
CA ALA A 177 6.27 -3.83 -3.74
C ALA A 177 7.40 -3.93 -2.70
N SER A 178 8.56 -3.31 -2.96
CA SER A 178 9.68 -3.25 -2.00
C SER A 178 9.33 -2.42 -0.76
N GLY A 179 8.56 -1.34 -0.91
CA GLY A 179 8.09 -0.51 0.19
C GLY A 179 7.17 -1.25 1.17
N MET A 180 6.54 -2.36 0.73
CA MET A 180 5.67 -3.19 1.57
C MET A 180 6.42 -4.37 2.24
N MET A 181 7.70 -4.60 1.91
CA MET A 181 8.49 -5.72 2.46
C MET A 181 8.89 -5.46 3.92
N THR A 182 8.97 -6.54 4.69
CA THR A 182 9.57 -6.55 6.04
C THR A 182 10.80 -7.45 6.07
N THR A 183 10.63 -8.73 6.28
CA THR A 183 11.68 -9.77 6.26
C THR A 183 11.84 -10.46 4.91
N ASP A 184 11.05 -10.03 3.93
CA ASP A 184 11.14 -10.54 2.56
C ASP A 184 12.51 -10.27 1.96
N THR A 185 13.03 -11.25 1.24
CA THR A 185 14.30 -11.12 0.51
C THR A 185 14.13 -10.57 -0.90
N LYS A 186 12.90 -10.60 -1.43
CA LYS A 186 12.55 -10.19 -2.81
C LYS A 186 11.16 -9.57 -2.85
N PRO A 187 10.91 -8.54 -3.67
CA PRO A 187 9.57 -8.10 -3.99
C PRO A 187 8.84 -9.18 -4.79
N LYS A 188 7.56 -9.34 -4.52
CA LYS A 188 6.71 -10.33 -5.19
C LYS A 188 5.66 -9.60 -5.99
N VAL A 189 5.76 -9.66 -7.31
CA VAL A 189 4.83 -9.06 -8.26
C VAL A 189 4.52 -10.06 -9.37
N ALA A 190 3.28 -10.06 -9.82
CA ALA A 190 2.82 -10.87 -10.93
C ALA A 190 1.90 -10.03 -11.83
N TYR A 191 1.87 -10.35 -13.11
CA TYR A 191 1.02 -9.68 -14.08
C TYR A 191 0.48 -10.70 -15.07
N GLU A 192 -0.80 -10.59 -15.40
CA GLU A 192 -1.46 -11.44 -16.40
C GLU A 192 -2.48 -10.60 -17.19
N GLU A 193 -2.71 -10.96 -18.43
CA GLU A 193 -3.76 -10.43 -19.27
C GLU A 193 -4.66 -11.57 -19.72
N ILE A 194 -5.96 -11.39 -19.57
CA ILE A 194 -6.95 -12.35 -20.03
C ILE A 194 -8.01 -11.64 -20.88
N ILE A 195 -8.52 -12.32 -21.89
CA ILE A 195 -9.67 -11.86 -22.65
C ILE A 195 -10.91 -12.44 -21.98
N PHE A 196 -11.81 -11.56 -21.54
CA PHE A 196 -13.09 -11.94 -20.96
C PHE A 196 -14.22 -11.34 -21.82
N GLY A 197 -14.90 -12.20 -22.58
CA GLY A 197 -15.75 -11.73 -23.66
C GLY A 197 -14.93 -11.02 -24.73
N ASP A 198 -15.28 -9.78 -25.05
CA ASP A 198 -14.57 -8.93 -26.01
C ASP A 198 -13.60 -7.95 -25.33
N GLU A 199 -13.44 -8.03 -24.00
CA GLU A 199 -12.62 -7.09 -23.25
C GLU A 199 -11.31 -7.67 -22.76
N LEU A 200 -10.23 -6.89 -22.85
CA LEU A 200 -8.93 -7.22 -22.28
C LEU A 200 -8.90 -6.83 -20.81
N VAL A 201 -8.82 -7.83 -19.93
CA VAL A 201 -8.68 -7.65 -18.48
C VAL A 201 -7.22 -7.79 -18.08
N LYS A 202 -6.70 -6.78 -17.38
CA LYS A 202 -5.34 -6.75 -16.80
C LYS A 202 -5.41 -7.11 -15.32
N ILE A 203 -4.63 -8.09 -14.91
CA ILE A 203 -4.53 -8.53 -13.52
C ILE A 203 -3.11 -8.25 -13.04
N CYS A 204 -2.96 -7.48 -11.97
CA CYS A 204 -1.68 -7.23 -11.33
C CYS A 204 -1.73 -7.65 -9.86
N GLY A 205 -0.81 -8.51 -9.46
CA GLY A 205 -0.66 -9.00 -8.10
C GLY A 205 0.59 -8.46 -7.44
N VAL A 206 0.45 -7.98 -6.20
CA VAL A 206 1.56 -7.64 -5.33
C VAL A 206 1.37 -8.37 -4.02
N ALA A 207 2.41 -9.04 -3.55
CA ALA A 207 2.37 -9.78 -2.29
C ALA A 207 3.63 -9.56 -1.46
N LYS A 208 3.48 -9.73 -0.15
CA LYS A 208 4.60 -9.79 0.79
C LYS A 208 4.41 -10.98 1.73
N GLY A 209 5.50 -11.47 2.27
CA GLY A 209 5.54 -12.53 3.27
C GLY A 209 6.76 -13.43 3.08
N SER A 210 7.39 -13.82 4.18
CA SER A 210 8.59 -14.65 4.21
C SER A 210 8.59 -15.56 5.42
N GLY A 211 8.62 -15.02 6.65
CA GLY A 211 8.67 -15.77 7.89
C GLY A 211 7.30 -16.13 8.47
N MET A 212 6.30 -15.27 8.27
CA MET A 212 4.93 -15.48 8.74
C MET A 212 4.01 -15.60 7.53
N ILE A 213 3.61 -16.82 7.20
CA ILE A 213 2.79 -17.16 6.03
C ILE A 213 1.65 -18.06 6.49
N ALA A 214 0.47 -17.85 5.89
CA ALA A 214 -0.76 -18.61 6.16
C ALA A 214 -1.12 -18.66 7.66
N PRO A 215 -1.26 -17.53 8.34
CA PRO A 215 -1.86 -17.53 9.68
C PRO A 215 -3.34 -17.91 9.53
N ASN A 216 -3.72 -18.99 10.15
CA ASN A 216 -5.12 -19.45 10.17
C ASN A 216 -5.94 -18.64 11.16
#